data_01a74ee3ee932de220eab16ec0631733
#
_entry.id   01a74ee3ee932de220eab16ec0631733
#
_cell.length_a   1.000
_cell.length_b   1.000
_cell.length_c   1.000
_cell.angle_alpha   90.00
_cell.angle_beta   90.00
_cell.angle_gamma   90.00
#
_symmetry.space_group_name_H-M   'P 1'
#
loop_
_entity.id
_entity.type
_entity.pdbx_description
1 polymer ?
#
loop_
_entity_poly.entity_id
_entity_poly.type
_entity_poly.pdbx_seq_one_letter_code
_entity_poly.pdbx_strand_id
1 'polypeptide(L)'
;NIRNAKATVEKTIEEKMLGTEAEGCMNSEDPVNLSTGNFIYEHEDLKVGGAIPLSFHRYYNSKDRRSGVLGDCFLHNYQTAIEKEGNGAVRVRHADGQVNHYDRTVSENGREELTGRNTALESLKETETGYVLEHPGTEIISFDQDGKMLRKEDRNGRGISFSYLEDGKLEKAEADNGSSLTYSYNKEGQLEKVADHTGRSVQLTYREGKLEKVATASGAEYRYDYGENGRITEVENARRVTAVKNTYDRRFRIIRQEFPDGGTMEFSYDDKNRLVTLTERNGSRIIHVHDDRYRNTETIYGDGTRERYLYNDKNQCISMTDRLGRTTRMA
;
A
#
# COMPACT_ATOMS: atom_id res chain seq x y z
N ASN A 1 3.44 0.91 31.36
CA ASN A 1 2.95 2.00 30.49
C ASN A 1 3.99 2.43 29.44
N ILE A 2 5.29 2.54 29.76
CA ILE A 2 6.33 2.87 28.75
C ILE A 2 6.47 1.77 27.70
N ARG A 3 6.37 0.49 28.06
CA ARG A 3 6.39 -0.64 27.10
C ARG A 3 5.21 -0.60 26.13
N ASN A 4 4.01 -0.26 26.61
CA ASN A 4 2.83 -0.17 25.74
C ASN A 4 2.92 1.04 24.80
N ALA A 5 3.42 2.19 25.29
CA ALA A 5 3.64 3.37 24.44
C ALA A 5 4.67 3.08 23.33
N LYS A 6 5.80 2.42 23.68
CA LYS A 6 6.82 2.04 22.70
C LYS A 6 6.26 1.07 21.64
N ALA A 7 5.53 0.04 22.05
CA ALA A 7 4.90 -0.91 21.13
C ALA A 7 3.86 -0.23 20.21
N THR A 8 3.13 0.76 20.72
CA THR A 8 2.18 1.54 19.91
C THR A 8 2.90 2.39 18.86
N VAL A 9 4.01 3.04 19.22
CA VAL A 9 4.82 3.84 18.30
C VAL A 9 5.43 2.95 17.20
N GLU A 10 6.03 1.81 17.59
CA GLU A 10 6.59 0.86 16.63
C GLU A 10 5.52 0.36 15.64
N LYS A 11 4.33 0.00 16.12
CA LYS A 11 3.22 -0.41 15.26
C LYS A 11 2.79 0.69 14.29
N THR A 12 2.67 1.93 14.75
CA THR A 12 2.32 3.09 13.92
C THR A 12 3.32 3.29 12.79
N ILE A 13 4.62 3.13 13.07
CA ILE A 13 5.68 3.25 12.07
C ILE A 13 5.60 2.09 11.06
N GLU A 14 5.40 0.84 11.51
CA GLU A 14 5.27 -0.31 10.62
C GLU A 14 4.04 -0.19 9.70
N GLU A 15 2.90 0.26 10.22
CA GLU A 15 1.67 0.45 9.43
C GLU A 15 1.85 1.50 8.33
N LYS A 16 2.62 2.56 8.59
CA LYS A 16 2.96 3.57 7.57
C LYS A 16 3.81 2.99 6.43
N MET A 17 4.59 1.95 6.69
CA MET A 17 5.49 1.30 5.73
C MET A 17 4.83 0.18 4.92
N LEU A 18 3.51 -0.02 5.02
CA LEU A 18 2.80 -1.03 4.25
C LEU A 18 2.54 -0.60 2.80
N GLY A 19 2.50 0.69 2.52
CA GLY A 19 2.20 1.24 1.20
C GLY A 19 3.21 0.88 0.11
N THR A 20 2.77 0.96 -1.14
CA THR A 20 3.61 0.70 -2.32
C THR A 20 4.68 1.76 -2.52
N GLU A 21 4.38 3.00 -2.12
CA GLU A 21 5.27 4.17 -2.21
C GLU A 21 5.52 4.79 -0.83
N ALA A 22 5.85 3.97 0.18
CA ALA A 22 6.12 4.47 1.52
C ALA A 22 7.30 5.45 1.52
N GLU A 23 7.08 6.65 2.07
CA GLU A 23 8.04 7.75 2.07
C GLU A 23 9.38 7.34 2.72
N GLY A 24 10.47 7.59 2.02
CA GLY A 24 11.82 7.29 2.49
C GLY A 24 12.21 5.82 2.42
N CYS A 25 11.37 4.93 1.89
CA CYS A 25 11.68 3.53 1.66
C CYS A 25 12.28 3.29 0.28
N MET A 26 13.03 2.22 0.16
CA MET A 26 13.48 1.68 -1.11
C MET A 26 12.85 0.30 -1.33
N ASN A 27 12.40 0.05 -2.55
CA ASN A 27 11.90 -1.25 -2.99
C ASN A 27 12.92 -1.90 -3.93
N SER A 28 12.99 -3.23 -3.94
CA SER A 28 13.69 -3.99 -4.97
C SER A 28 12.92 -3.94 -6.29
N GLU A 29 13.52 -4.40 -7.40
CA GLU A 29 12.86 -4.45 -8.72
C GLU A 29 11.55 -5.27 -8.70
N ASP A 30 11.53 -6.39 -7.97
CA ASP A 30 10.30 -7.15 -7.67
C ASP A 30 9.89 -6.81 -6.25
N PRO A 31 8.82 -5.99 -6.05
CA PRO A 31 8.78 -5.04 -4.96
C PRO A 31 8.75 -5.68 -3.57
N VAL A 32 9.93 -5.72 -2.98
CA VAL A 32 10.13 -5.95 -1.55
C VAL A 32 10.58 -4.63 -0.93
N ASN A 33 9.83 -4.14 0.04
CA ASN A 33 10.28 -3.01 0.84
C ASN A 33 11.52 -3.44 1.64
N LEU A 34 12.68 -2.89 1.31
CA LEU A 34 13.96 -3.35 1.82
C LEU A 34 14.09 -3.20 3.34
N SER A 35 13.55 -2.12 3.91
CA SER A 35 13.64 -1.88 5.35
C SER A 35 12.76 -2.81 6.18
N THR A 36 11.59 -3.19 5.68
CA THR A 36 10.61 -3.99 6.42
C THR A 36 10.53 -5.45 5.95
N GLY A 37 11.05 -5.77 4.77
CA GLY A 37 10.93 -7.08 4.14
C GLY A 37 9.51 -7.39 3.66
N ASN A 38 8.63 -6.37 3.54
CA ASN A 38 7.27 -6.53 3.05
C ASN A 38 7.27 -6.84 1.56
N PHE A 39 6.71 -7.97 1.15
CA PHE A 39 6.44 -8.24 -0.26
C PHE A 39 5.17 -7.52 -0.65
N ILE A 40 5.28 -6.69 -1.68
CA ILE A 40 4.19 -5.92 -2.25
C ILE A 40 3.94 -6.47 -3.64
N TYR A 41 2.69 -6.72 -3.99
CA TYR A 41 2.31 -7.11 -5.33
C TYR A 41 1.06 -6.33 -5.71
N GLU A 42 1.08 -5.73 -6.90
CA GLU A 42 -0.07 -4.97 -7.41
C GLU A 42 -0.41 -5.35 -8.84
N HIS A 43 -1.68 -5.21 -9.19
CA HIS A 43 -2.14 -5.48 -10.55
C HIS A 43 -3.42 -4.72 -10.88
N GLU A 44 -3.43 -4.04 -12.04
CA GLU A 44 -4.63 -3.44 -12.63
C GLU A 44 -5.33 -4.47 -13.51
N ASP A 45 -6.48 -5.00 -13.07
CA ASP A 45 -7.21 -6.07 -13.76
C ASP A 45 -8.27 -5.57 -14.76
N LEU A 46 -8.79 -4.35 -14.54
CA LEU A 46 -9.79 -3.73 -15.39
C LEU A 46 -9.60 -2.22 -15.40
N LYS A 47 -9.62 -1.65 -16.60
CA LYS A 47 -9.55 -0.20 -16.79
C LYS A 47 -10.63 0.26 -17.77
N VAL A 48 -11.34 1.31 -17.39
CA VAL A 48 -12.28 2.04 -18.22
C VAL A 48 -11.69 3.41 -18.48
N GLY A 49 -11.42 3.73 -19.74
CA GLY A 49 -10.86 5.03 -20.13
C GLY A 49 -11.87 6.17 -19.91
N GLY A 50 -11.36 7.39 -19.81
CA GLY A 50 -12.16 8.59 -19.64
C GLY A 50 -11.33 9.74 -19.08
N ALA A 51 -11.97 10.89 -18.90
CA ALA A 51 -11.31 12.06 -18.28
C ALA A 51 -10.89 11.77 -16.82
N ILE A 52 -11.67 10.91 -16.14
CA ILE A 52 -11.27 10.27 -14.90
C ILE A 52 -11.39 8.76 -15.14
N PRO A 53 -10.27 8.04 -15.26
CA PRO A 53 -10.32 6.61 -15.52
C PRO A 53 -10.81 5.86 -14.28
N LEU A 54 -11.78 4.96 -14.50
CA LEU A 54 -12.13 3.95 -13.51
C LEU A 54 -11.21 2.76 -13.68
N SER A 55 -10.73 2.21 -12.57
CA SER A 55 -9.95 0.97 -12.61
C SER A 55 -10.31 0.05 -11.45
N PHE A 56 -10.10 -1.24 -11.63
CA PHE A 56 -10.02 -2.20 -10.56
C PHE A 56 -8.57 -2.64 -10.44
N HIS A 57 -7.93 -2.18 -9.38
CA HIS A 57 -6.53 -2.38 -9.06
C HIS A 57 -6.42 -3.06 -7.70
N ARG A 58 -5.63 -4.11 -7.60
CA ARG A 58 -5.42 -4.88 -6.37
C ARG A 58 -4.02 -4.67 -5.83
N TYR A 59 -3.93 -4.62 -4.51
CA TYR A 59 -2.70 -4.52 -3.76
C TYR A 59 -2.59 -5.68 -2.79
N TYR A 60 -1.44 -6.33 -2.73
CA TYR A 60 -1.09 -7.34 -1.76
C TYR A 60 0.07 -6.85 -0.91
N ASN A 61 -0.03 -7.02 0.41
CA ASN A 61 1.03 -6.71 1.36
C ASN A 61 1.25 -7.91 2.28
N SER A 62 2.41 -8.56 2.20
CA SER A 62 2.70 -9.76 3.01
C SER A 62 2.69 -9.50 4.52
N LYS A 63 2.89 -8.27 4.95
CA LYS A 63 2.87 -7.86 6.37
C LYS A 63 1.54 -7.30 6.83
N ASP A 64 0.58 -7.05 5.94
CA ASP A 64 -0.77 -6.68 6.34
C ASP A 64 -1.45 -7.89 7.00
N ARG A 65 -2.04 -7.68 8.17
CA ARG A 65 -2.70 -8.73 8.96
C ARG A 65 -4.21 -8.69 8.85
N ARG A 66 -4.74 -7.81 8.01
CA ARG A 66 -6.19 -7.63 7.86
C ARG A 66 -6.71 -8.63 6.85
N SER A 67 -7.94 -9.07 7.10
CA SER A 67 -8.75 -9.79 6.14
C SER A 67 -9.87 -8.86 5.66
N GLY A 68 -10.15 -8.89 4.36
CA GLY A 68 -11.16 -8.06 3.73
C GLY A 68 -11.92 -8.81 2.65
N VAL A 69 -12.61 -8.08 1.81
CA VAL A 69 -13.41 -8.66 0.71
C VAL A 69 -12.59 -9.43 -0.33
N LEU A 70 -11.27 -9.21 -0.36
CA LEU A 70 -10.31 -9.94 -1.21
C LEU A 70 -9.55 -11.06 -0.46
N GLY A 71 -9.93 -11.37 0.78
CA GLY A 71 -9.21 -12.28 1.67
C GLY A 71 -8.09 -11.58 2.44
N ASP A 72 -7.11 -12.36 2.92
CA ASP A 72 -6.03 -11.85 3.74
C ASP A 72 -4.99 -11.09 2.92
N CYS A 73 -4.48 -9.99 3.47
CA CYS A 73 -3.38 -9.20 2.90
C CYS A 73 -3.67 -8.51 1.56
N PHE A 74 -4.90 -8.62 1.02
CA PHE A 74 -5.31 -7.98 -0.21
C PHE A 74 -6.28 -6.82 0.03
N LEU A 75 -6.09 -5.74 -0.72
CA LEU A 75 -6.99 -4.59 -0.82
C LEU A 75 -7.19 -4.23 -2.29
N HIS A 76 -8.19 -3.41 -2.59
CA HIS A 76 -8.35 -2.79 -3.90
C HIS A 76 -8.44 -1.27 -3.81
N ASN A 77 -8.20 -0.59 -4.92
CA ASN A 77 -8.01 0.86 -5.02
C ASN A 77 -9.16 1.74 -4.47
N TYR A 78 -10.34 1.19 -4.21
CA TYR A 78 -11.46 1.93 -3.61
C TYR A 78 -11.76 1.48 -2.16
N GLN A 79 -10.75 0.99 -1.44
CA GLN A 79 -10.84 0.62 -0.03
C GLN A 79 -10.14 1.60 0.93
N THR A 80 -9.80 2.80 0.46
CA THR A 80 -9.35 3.86 1.38
C THR A 80 -10.47 4.18 2.36
N ALA A 81 -10.17 4.22 3.66
CA ALA A 81 -11.16 4.42 4.70
C ALA A 81 -10.59 5.22 5.87
N ILE A 82 -11.48 5.92 6.57
CA ILE A 82 -11.18 6.62 7.82
C ILE A 82 -11.60 5.72 8.99
N GLU A 83 -10.73 5.57 9.97
CA GLU A 83 -11.00 4.80 11.19
C GLU A 83 -10.79 5.70 12.42
N LYS A 84 -11.79 5.76 13.31
CA LYS A 84 -11.72 6.54 14.57
C LYS A 84 -11.00 5.73 15.64
N GLU A 85 -10.13 6.36 16.40
CA GLU A 85 -9.46 5.78 17.56
C GLU A 85 -10.12 6.25 18.87
N GLY A 86 -10.04 5.43 19.93
CA GLY A 86 -10.75 5.70 21.17
C GLY A 86 -10.33 6.95 21.93
N ASN A 87 -9.22 7.59 21.56
CA ASN A 87 -8.72 8.84 22.14
C ASN A 87 -9.08 10.08 21.32
N GLY A 88 -9.97 9.95 20.32
CA GLY A 88 -10.36 11.02 19.40
C GLY A 88 -9.40 11.22 18.22
N ALA A 89 -8.26 10.51 18.18
CA ALA A 89 -7.41 10.45 17.00
C ALA A 89 -8.11 9.70 15.87
N VAL A 90 -7.60 9.89 14.65
CA VAL A 90 -8.16 9.31 13.43
C VAL A 90 -7.01 8.70 12.63
N ARG A 91 -7.25 7.62 11.93
CA ARG A 91 -6.29 7.08 10.97
C ARG A 91 -6.93 6.92 9.60
N VAL A 92 -6.15 7.24 8.58
CA VAL A 92 -6.47 7.01 7.17
C VAL A 92 -5.78 5.72 6.76
N ARG A 93 -6.54 4.73 6.36
CA ARG A 93 -6.04 3.53 5.73
C ARG A 93 -6.18 3.66 4.23
N HIS A 94 -5.06 3.75 3.54
CA HIS A 94 -5.02 3.82 2.08
C HIS A 94 -5.26 2.48 1.42
N ALA A 95 -5.65 2.53 0.16
CA ALA A 95 -5.95 1.35 -0.66
C ALA A 95 -4.74 0.42 -0.87
N ASP A 96 -3.52 0.95 -0.85
CA ASP A 96 -2.28 0.19 -0.96
C ASP A 96 -1.81 -0.43 0.38
N GLY A 97 -2.59 -0.22 1.44
CA GLY A 97 -2.31 -0.74 2.77
C GLY A 97 -1.60 0.22 3.72
N GLN A 98 -1.05 1.35 3.23
CA GLN A 98 -0.45 2.36 4.09
C GLN A 98 -1.47 2.92 5.09
N VAL A 99 -1.01 3.23 6.31
CA VAL A 99 -1.85 3.87 7.33
C VAL A 99 -1.18 5.14 7.82
N ASN A 100 -1.88 6.26 7.68
CA ASN A 100 -1.48 7.54 8.23
C ASN A 100 -2.33 7.88 9.46
N HIS A 101 -1.67 8.34 10.53
CA HIS A 101 -2.30 8.68 11.80
C HIS A 101 -2.41 10.19 11.96
N TYR A 102 -3.55 10.64 12.50
CA TYR A 102 -3.86 12.04 12.75
C TYR A 102 -4.26 12.23 14.21
N ASP A 103 -3.55 13.12 14.89
CA ASP A 103 -3.89 13.53 16.24
C ASP A 103 -4.89 14.70 16.21
N ARG A 104 -5.81 14.70 17.17
CA ARG A 104 -6.65 15.87 17.41
C ARG A 104 -5.85 16.89 18.19
N THR A 105 -5.63 18.05 17.62
CA THR A 105 -4.87 19.16 18.17
C THR A 105 -5.74 20.41 18.23
N VAL A 106 -5.32 21.40 19.00
CA VAL A 106 -5.95 22.72 19.03
C VAL A 106 -5.02 23.71 18.35
N SER A 107 -5.49 24.33 17.28
CA SER A 107 -4.74 25.34 16.54
C SER A 107 -4.55 26.63 17.37
N GLU A 108 -3.66 27.51 16.94
CA GLU A 108 -3.41 28.81 17.59
C GLU A 108 -4.68 29.67 17.72
N ASN A 109 -5.65 29.45 16.85
CA ASN A 109 -6.96 30.14 16.87
C ASN A 109 -8.00 29.46 17.77
N GLY A 110 -7.60 28.43 18.55
CA GLY A 110 -8.47 27.69 19.46
C GLY A 110 -9.44 26.72 18.78
N ARG A 111 -9.25 26.40 17.49
CA ARG A 111 -10.07 25.43 16.76
C ARG A 111 -9.45 24.04 16.86
N GLU A 112 -10.28 23.02 17.04
CA GLU A 112 -9.84 21.65 16.91
C GLU A 112 -9.56 21.31 15.44
N GLU A 113 -8.45 20.65 15.19
CA GLU A 113 -8.02 20.19 13.87
C GLU A 113 -7.33 18.83 13.96
N LEU A 114 -7.26 18.13 12.82
CA LEU A 114 -6.55 16.86 12.68
C LEU A 114 -5.15 17.11 12.10
N THR A 115 -4.12 16.78 12.87
CA THR A 115 -2.72 16.97 12.48
C THR A 115 -2.07 15.62 12.22
N GLY A 116 -1.54 15.43 11.01
CA GLY A 116 -0.89 14.19 10.61
C GLY A 116 0.42 13.93 11.35
N ARG A 117 0.59 12.70 11.85
CA ARG A 117 1.87 12.24 12.39
C ARG A 117 2.79 11.85 11.24
N ASN A 118 3.92 12.53 11.11
CA ASN A 118 4.95 12.15 10.14
C ASN A 118 4.46 12.06 8.68
N THR A 119 3.51 12.87 8.28
CA THR A 119 3.07 13.00 6.89
C THR A 119 3.01 14.47 6.47
N ALA A 120 3.45 14.74 5.23
CA ALA A 120 3.40 16.05 4.60
C ALA A 120 2.66 16.01 3.26
N LEU A 121 2.37 14.81 2.74
CA LEU A 121 1.83 14.62 1.40
C LEU A 121 0.31 14.69 1.35
N GLU A 122 -0.35 14.75 2.50
CA GLU A 122 -1.79 14.83 2.58
C GLU A 122 -2.25 15.60 3.82
N SER A 123 -3.48 16.11 3.77
CA SER A 123 -4.15 16.72 4.91
C SER A 123 -5.55 16.16 5.08
N LEU A 124 -5.94 15.92 6.33
CA LEU A 124 -7.27 15.43 6.69
C LEU A 124 -8.03 16.50 7.46
N LYS A 125 -9.26 16.78 7.05
CA LYS A 125 -10.17 17.71 7.72
C LYS A 125 -11.44 16.98 8.11
N GLU A 126 -11.93 17.23 9.32
CA GLU A 126 -13.26 16.81 9.76
C GLU A 126 -14.28 17.88 9.36
N THR A 127 -15.46 17.47 8.91
CA THR A 127 -16.57 18.31 8.50
C THR A 127 -17.84 17.92 9.23
N GLU A 128 -18.92 18.68 9.10
CA GLU A 128 -20.22 18.34 9.69
C GLU A 128 -20.80 17.00 9.17
N THR A 129 -20.43 16.61 7.94
CA THR A 129 -20.96 15.41 7.26
C THR A 129 -19.99 14.24 7.21
N GLY A 130 -18.73 14.41 7.67
CA GLY A 130 -17.72 13.37 7.63
C GLY A 130 -16.30 13.92 7.54
N TYR A 131 -15.50 13.46 6.55
CA TYR A 131 -14.10 13.84 6.42
C TYR A 131 -13.75 14.21 4.98
N VAL A 132 -12.72 15.05 4.83
CA VAL A 132 -12.12 15.39 3.54
C VAL A 132 -10.61 15.18 3.63
N LEU A 133 -10.10 14.29 2.79
CA LEU A 133 -8.68 14.02 2.60
C LEU A 133 -8.23 14.74 1.33
N GLU A 134 -7.21 15.57 1.45
CA GLU A 134 -6.65 16.34 0.33
C GLU A 134 -5.19 15.89 0.08
N HIS A 135 -4.91 15.45 -1.14
CA HIS A 135 -3.55 15.31 -1.64
C HIS A 135 -3.20 16.56 -2.46
N PRO A 136 -2.26 17.40 -2.00
CA PRO A 136 -2.00 18.70 -2.62
C PRO A 136 -1.73 18.58 -4.12
N GLY A 137 -2.60 19.22 -4.89
CA GLY A 137 -2.44 19.32 -6.33
C GLY A 137 -2.87 18.09 -7.15
N THR A 138 -3.36 17.03 -6.54
CA THR A 138 -3.76 15.80 -7.25
C THR A 138 -5.23 15.46 -7.09
N GLU A 139 -5.68 15.14 -5.90
CA GLU A 139 -7.04 14.66 -5.67
C GLU A 139 -7.61 15.11 -4.30
N ILE A 140 -8.93 15.06 -4.22
CA ILE A 140 -9.70 15.28 -3.02
C ILE A 140 -10.61 14.08 -2.83
N ILE A 141 -10.65 13.52 -1.62
CA ILE A 141 -11.51 12.38 -1.28
C ILE A 141 -12.41 12.78 -0.12
N SER A 142 -13.74 12.68 -0.31
CA SER A 142 -14.72 12.89 0.74
C SER A 142 -15.23 11.56 1.29
N PHE A 143 -15.46 11.54 2.61
CA PHE A 143 -15.93 10.38 3.36
C PHE A 143 -17.15 10.77 4.20
N ASP A 144 -18.00 9.79 4.51
CA ASP A 144 -19.07 9.95 5.48
C ASP A 144 -18.54 9.96 6.93
N GLN A 145 -19.46 10.10 7.90
CA GLN A 145 -19.10 10.09 9.33
C GLN A 145 -18.58 8.72 9.81
N ASP A 146 -18.88 7.63 9.12
CA ASP A 146 -18.39 6.28 9.40
C ASP A 146 -17.06 5.98 8.71
N GLY A 147 -16.52 6.95 7.94
CA GLY A 147 -15.24 6.87 7.26
C GLY A 147 -15.28 6.11 5.93
N LYS A 148 -16.46 5.89 5.33
CA LYS A 148 -16.60 5.31 4.00
C LYS A 148 -16.43 6.38 2.94
N MET A 149 -15.72 6.06 1.87
CA MET A 149 -15.48 6.95 0.74
C MET A 149 -16.79 7.25 0.01
N LEU A 150 -17.15 8.53 -0.10
CA LEU A 150 -18.33 8.98 -0.84
C LEU A 150 -17.99 9.42 -2.25
N ARG A 151 -16.88 10.15 -2.41
CA ARG A 151 -16.47 10.72 -3.69
C ARG A 151 -14.96 10.93 -3.73
N LYS A 152 -14.38 10.70 -4.88
CA LYS A 152 -12.99 11.01 -5.22
C LYS A 152 -12.99 11.92 -6.43
N GLU A 153 -12.33 13.06 -6.38
CA GLU A 153 -12.34 14.04 -7.48
C GLU A 153 -10.97 14.68 -7.72
N ASP A 154 -10.79 15.13 -8.96
CA ASP A 154 -9.62 15.91 -9.36
C ASP A 154 -9.80 17.39 -9.02
N ARG A 155 -8.79 18.21 -9.31
CA ARG A 155 -8.81 19.67 -9.09
C ARG A 155 -9.89 20.42 -9.86
N ASN A 156 -10.47 19.81 -10.88
CA ASN A 156 -11.53 20.42 -11.69
C ASN A 156 -12.94 20.00 -11.22
N GLY A 157 -13.03 19.28 -10.10
CA GLY A 157 -14.27 18.76 -9.53
C GLY A 157 -14.87 17.58 -10.30
N ARG A 158 -14.12 16.98 -11.24
CA ARG A 158 -14.56 15.75 -11.93
C ARG A 158 -14.25 14.56 -11.07
N GLY A 159 -15.20 13.68 -10.86
CA GLY A 159 -15.06 12.66 -9.87
C GLY A 159 -15.70 11.32 -10.14
N ILE A 160 -15.49 10.44 -9.17
CA ILE A 160 -16.07 9.11 -9.05
C ILE A 160 -16.86 9.12 -7.75
N SER A 161 -18.13 8.78 -7.80
CA SER A 161 -19.01 8.60 -6.64
C SER A 161 -19.15 7.12 -6.31
N PHE A 162 -19.31 6.81 -5.03
CA PHE A 162 -19.37 5.45 -4.51
C PHE A 162 -20.70 5.18 -3.83
N SER A 163 -21.31 4.04 -4.12
CA SER A 163 -22.50 3.54 -3.41
C SER A 163 -22.19 2.17 -2.78
N TYR A 164 -22.91 1.89 -1.68
CA TYR A 164 -22.65 0.74 -0.83
C TYR A 164 -23.93 -0.05 -0.61
N LEU A 165 -23.77 -1.37 -0.47
CA LEU A 165 -24.82 -2.27 -0.02
C LEU A 165 -25.17 -2.01 1.47
N GLU A 166 -26.30 -2.51 1.94
CA GLU A 166 -26.73 -2.36 3.34
C GLU A 166 -25.70 -2.91 4.35
N ASP A 167 -24.94 -3.94 3.98
CA ASP A 167 -23.86 -4.51 4.80
C ASP A 167 -22.55 -3.71 4.75
N GLY A 168 -22.55 -2.59 4.03
CA GLY A 168 -21.41 -1.66 3.94
C GLY A 168 -20.35 -2.03 2.91
N LYS A 169 -20.55 -3.07 2.09
CA LYS A 169 -19.66 -3.40 0.99
C LYS A 169 -19.88 -2.46 -0.21
N LEU A 170 -18.82 -2.16 -0.95
CA LEU A 170 -18.90 -1.32 -2.14
C LEU A 170 -19.78 -2.00 -3.20
N GLU A 171 -20.83 -1.33 -3.64
CA GLU A 171 -21.74 -1.81 -4.69
C GLU A 171 -21.32 -1.28 -6.06
N LYS A 172 -21.02 0.02 -6.14
CA LYS A 172 -20.75 0.68 -7.42
C LYS A 172 -19.76 1.84 -7.24
N ALA A 173 -18.89 2.00 -8.23
CA ALA A 173 -18.10 3.21 -8.47
C ALA A 173 -18.54 3.79 -9.79
N GLU A 174 -18.98 5.06 -9.82
CA GLU A 174 -19.54 5.73 -11.00
C GLU A 174 -18.86 7.05 -11.24
N ALA A 175 -18.28 7.23 -12.42
CA ALA A 175 -17.70 8.47 -12.87
C ALA A 175 -18.76 9.44 -13.40
N ASP A 176 -18.49 10.75 -13.34
CA ASP A 176 -19.41 11.82 -13.78
C ASP A 176 -19.83 11.70 -15.24
N ASN A 177 -19.10 10.95 -16.08
CA ASN A 177 -19.44 10.68 -17.47
C ASN A 177 -20.40 9.48 -17.65
N GLY A 178 -20.87 8.86 -16.55
CA GLY A 178 -21.75 7.71 -16.55
C GLY A 178 -21.06 6.35 -16.69
N SER A 179 -19.74 6.30 -16.88
CA SER A 179 -18.99 5.05 -16.79
C SER A 179 -19.03 4.50 -15.37
N SER A 180 -19.13 3.18 -15.21
CA SER A 180 -19.19 2.60 -13.88
C SER A 180 -18.53 1.23 -13.77
N LEU A 181 -18.16 0.87 -12.52
CA LEU A 181 -17.80 -0.47 -12.10
C LEU A 181 -18.81 -0.93 -11.04
N THR A 182 -19.31 -2.16 -11.17
CA THR A 182 -20.19 -2.82 -10.21
C THR A 182 -19.49 -4.00 -9.56
N TYR A 183 -19.75 -4.20 -8.27
CA TYR A 183 -19.09 -5.17 -7.42
C TYR A 183 -20.09 -6.21 -6.93
N SER A 184 -19.78 -7.48 -7.10
CA SER A 184 -20.65 -8.59 -6.66
C SER A 184 -19.86 -9.52 -5.75
N TYR A 185 -20.54 -10.05 -4.72
CA TYR A 185 -19.93 -10.81 -3.64
C TYR A 185 -20.51 -12.22 -3.57
N ASN A 186 -19.69 -13.20 -3.21
CA ASN A 186 -20.14 -14.57 -2.93
C ASN A 186 -20.86 -14.67 -1.58
N LYS A 187 -21.32 -15.85 -1.24
CA LYS A 187 -22.07 -16.11 0.00
C LYS A 187 -21.23 -15.90 1.27
N GLU A 188 -19.93 -16.05 1.17
CA GLU A 188 -18.96 -15.79 2.23
C GLU A 188 -18.62 -14.31 2.38
N GLY A 189 -19.19 -13.45 1.51
CA GLY A 189 -18.97 -12.00 1.52
C GLY A 189 -17.68 -11.55 0.85
N GLN A 190 -17.02 -12.43 0.09
CA GLN A 190 -15.81 -12.11 -0.66
C GLN A 190 -16.19 -11.58 -2.05
N LEU A 191 -15.36 -10.66 -2.59
CA LEU A 191 -15.56 -10.06 -3.92
C LEU A 191 -15.39 -11.13 -5.00
N GLU A 192 -16.48 -11.50 -5.66
CA GLU A 192 -16.49 -12.55 -6.69
C GLU A 192 -16.33 -11.99 -8.10
N LYS A 193 -16.87 -10.78 -8.35
CA LYS A 193 -16.89 -10.19 -9.68
C LYS A 193 -16.84 -8.67 -9.62
N VAL A 194 -16.06 -8.08 -10.53
CA VAL A 194 -16.14 -6.64 -10.87
C VAL A 194 -16.46 -6.52 -12.35
N ALA A 195 -17.52 -5.80 -12.70
CA ALA A 195 -17.94 -5.60 -14.07
C ALA A 195 -18.04 -4.12 -14.41
N ASP A 196 -17.63 -3.73 -15.62
CA ASP A 196 -17.84 -2.38 -16.12
C ASP A 196 -19.22 -2.23 -16.82
N HIS A 197 -19.59 -0.99 -17.11
CA HIS A 197 -20.85 -0.64 -17.78
C HIS A 197 -20.99 -1.21 -19.21
N THR A 198 -19.91 -1.74 -19.82
CA THR A 198 -19.92 -2.38 -21.13
C THR A 198 -20.07 -3.90 -21.07
N GLY A 199 -20.04 -4.48 -19.86
CA GLY A 199 -20.15 -5.91 -19.61
C GLY A 199 -18.82 -6.66 -19.53
N ARG A 200 -17.67 -5.99 -19.70
CA ARG A 200 -16.37 -6.60 -19.42
C ARG A 200 -16.26 -6.85 -17.91
N SER A 201 -15.70 -7.99 -17.53
CA SER A 201 -15.64 -8.31 -16.09
C SER A 201 -14.37 -9.06 -15.71
N VAL A 202 -14.01 -8.91 -14.44
CA VAL A 202 -12.99 -9.66 -13.72
C VAL A 202 -13.69 -10.65 -12.81
N GLN A 203 -13.22 -11.89 -12.77
CA GLN A 203 -13.73 -12.94 -11.90
C GLN A 203 -12.67 -13.32 -10.87
N LEU A 204 -13.06 -13.44 -9.62
CA LEU A 204 -12.17 -13.79 -8.51
C LEU A 204 -12.62 -15.11 -7.89
N THR A 205 -11.70 -16.00 -7.63
CA THR A 205 -11.95 -17.32 -7.06
C THR A 205 -11.11 -17.52 -5.80
N TYR A 206 -11.68 -18.14 -4.79
CA TYR A 206 -11.07 -18.31 -3.48
C TYR A 206 -10.95 -19.79 -3.11
N ARG A 207 -9.90 -20.11 -2.35
CA ARG A 207 -9.70 -21.40 -1.71
C ARG A 207 -9.37 -21.18 -0.24
N GLU A 208 -10.16 -21.78 0.66
CA GLU A 208 -9.99 -21.65 2.11
C GLU A 208 -9.92 -20.17 2.59
N GLY A 209 -10.78 -19.32 2.00
CA GLY A 209 -10.84 -17.89 2.35
C GLY A 209 -9.77 -17.00 1.71
N LYS A 210 -8.81 -17.57 0.96
CA LYS A 210 -7.71 -16.83 0.30
C LYS A 210 -7.97 -16.70 -1.19
N LEU A 211 -7.59 -15.56 -1.76
CA LEU A 211 -7.70 -15.30 -3.20
C LEU A 211 -6.77 -16.27 -3.96
N GLU A 212 -7.35 -17.21 -4.68
CA GLU A 212 -6.58 -18.23 -5.44
C GLU A 212 -6.32 -17.80 -6.88
N LYS A 213 -7.33 -17.22 -7.52
CA LYS A 213 -7.28 -16.91 -8.95
C LYS A 213 -8.03 -15.64 -9.29
N VAL A 214 -7.49 -14.89 -10.24
CA VAL A 214 -8.15 -13.76 -10.89
C VAL A 214 -8.12 -13.97 -12.40
N ALA A 215 -9.31 -13.96 -13.03
CA ALA A 215 -9.48 -14.00 -14.47
C ALA A 215 -9.92 -12.62 -14.96
N THR A 216 -9.11 -11.98 -15.78
CA THR A 216 -9.39 -10.64 -16.32
C THR A 216 -10.37 -10.69 -17.48
N ALA A 217 -10.91 -9.54 -17.87
CA ALA A 217 -11.81 -9.41 -19.02
C ALA A 217 -11.19 -9.83 -20.37
N SER A 218 -9.87 -9.83 -20.47
CA SER A 218 -9.13 -10.32 -21.66
C SER A 218 -8.92 -11.82 -21.68
N GLY A 219 -9.35 -12.54 -20.62
CA GLY A 219 -9.12 -13.97 -20.44
C GLY A 219 -7.76 -14.33 -19.82
N ALA A 220 -6.96 -13.35 -19.45
CA ALA A 220 -5.73 -13.58 -18.72
C ALA A 220 -6.04 -14.07 -17.30
N GLU A 221 -5.31 -15.07 -16.82
CA GLU A 221 -5.46 -15.61 -15.47
C GLU A 221 -4.18 -15.39 -14.66
N TYR A 222 -4.35 -14.96 -13.41
CA TYR A 222 -3.30 -14.84 -12.39
C TYR A 222 -3.66 -15.78 -11.24
N ARG A 223 -2.67 -16.52 -10.72
CA ARG A 223 -2.87 -17.49 -9.62
C ARG A 223 -1.90 -17.23 -8.50
N TYR A 224 -2.34 -17.55 -7.28
CA TYR A 224 -1.59 -17.34 -6.06
C TYR A 224 -1.56 -18.62 -5.25
N ASP A 225 -0.36 -19.08 -4.89
CA ASP A 225 -0.16 -20.15 -3.93
C ASP A 225 0.35 -19.59 -2.61
N TYR A 226 -0.05 -20.22 -1.52
CA TYR A 226 0.22 -19.74 -0.16
C TYR A 226 0.98 -20.80 0.63
N GLY A 227 1.96 -20.36 1.42
CA GLY A 227 2.65 -21.19 2.38
C GLY A 227 1.86 -21.43 3.66
N GLU A 228 2.36 -22.26 4.55
CA GLU A 228 1.76 -22.55 5.86
C GLU A 228 1.56 -21.29 6.72
N ASN A 229 2.39 -20.27 6.53
CA ASN A 229 2.29 -18.99 7.19
C ASN A 229 1.17 -18.07 6.64
N GLY A 230 0.42 -18.55 5.62
CA GLY A 230 -0.65 -17.80 4.98
C GLY A 230 -0.19 -16.69 4.04
N ARG A 231 1.09 -16.64 3.68
CA ARG A 231 1.64 -15.65 2.75
C ARG A 231 1.80 -16.23 1.35
N ILE A 232 1.71 -15.37 0.32
CA ILE A 232 1.92 -15.79 -1.08
C ILE A 232 3.35 -16.29 -1.24
N THR A 233 3.49 -17.56 -1.59
CA THR A 233 4.77 -18.19 -1.94
C THR A 233 5.02 -18.22 -3.44
N GLU A 234 3.98 -18.27 -4.25
CA GLU A 234 4.12 -18.22 -5.71
C GLU A 234 3.06 -17.33 -6.34
N VAL A 235 3.46 -16.57 -7.36
CA VAL A 235 2.57 -15.81 -8.25
C VAL A 235 2.73 -16.36 -9.65
N GLU A 236 1.66 -16.92 -10.21
CA GLU A 236 1.60 -17.31 -11.63
C GLU A 236 0.98 -16.18 -12.45
N ASN A 237 1.65 -15.77 -13.51
CA ASN A 237 1.21 -14.71 -14.41
C ASN A 237 0.27 -15.22 -15.52
N ALA A 238 -0.22 -14.30 -16.35
CA ALA A 238 -1.13 -14.57 -17.47
C ALA A 238 -0.60 -15.59 -18.50
N ARG A 239 0.72 -15.84 -18.56
CA ARG A 239 1.35 -16.84 -19.45
C ARG A 239 1.47 -18.21 -18.78
N ARG A 240 0.92 -18.38 -17.58
CA ARG A 240 1.03 -19.57 -16.75
C ARG A 240 2.49 -19.92 -16.39
N VAL A 241 3.26 -18.88 -16.18
CA VAL A 241 4.64 -18.98 -15.70
C VAL A 241 4.67 -18.40 -14.28
N THR A 242 5.31 -19.11 -13.37
CA THR A 242 5.57 -18.59 -12.02
C THR A 242 6.47 -17.36 -12.16
N ALA A 243 5.92 -16.18 -11.89
CA ALA A 243 6.63 -14.91 -12.02
C ALA A 243 7.67 -14.76 -10.92
N VAL A 244 7.31 -15.16 -9.69
CA VAL A 244 8.18 -15.12 -8.52
C VAL A 244 7.80 -16.20 -7.52
N LYS A 245 8.83 -16.79 -6.87
CA LYS A 245 8.69 -17.65 -5.68
C LYS A 245 9.32 -16.98 -4.48
N ASN A 246 8.58 -16.90 -3.40
CA ASN A 246 8.93 -16.19 -2.18
C ASN A 246 9.22 -17.14 -1.03
N THR A 247 10.31 -16.91 -0.31
CA THR A 247 10.60 -17.54 0.98
C THR A 247 10.61 -16.47 2.07
N TYR A 248 9.98 -16.77 3.20
CA TYR A 248 9.80 -15.84 4.32
C TYR A 248 10.53 -16.33 5.58
N ASP A 249 10.97 -15.37 6.40
CA ASP A 249 11.36 -15.63 7.78
C ASP A 249 10.14 -15.70 8.73
N ARG A 250 10.41 -15.98 10.03
CA ARG A 250 9.36 -16.04 11.07
C ARG A 250 8.66 -14.70 11.35
N ARG A 251 9.19 -13.59 10.85
CA ARG A 251 8.60 -12.23 10.95
C ARG A 251 7.86 -11.83 9.67
N PHE A 252 7.61 -12.79 8.76
CA PHE A 252 6.98 -12.56 7.45
C PHE A 252 7.75 -11.58 6.55
N ARG A 253 9.09 -11.55 6.67
CA ARG A 253 9.97 -10.80 5.78
C ARG A 253 10.48 -11.73 4.69
N ILE A 254 10.56 -11.21 3.47
CA ILE A 254 11.20 -11.94 2.36
C ILE A 254 12.68 -12.15 2.69
N ILE A 255 13.15 -13.40 2.61
CA ILE A 255 14.58 -13.75 2.72
C ILE A 255 15.14 -14.26 1.39
N ARG A 256 14.28 -14.69 0.46
CA ARG A 256 14.67 -15.15 -0.87
C ARG A 256 13.51 -15.01 -1.85
N GLN A 257 13.84 -14.59 -3.07
CA GLN A 257 12.96 -14.64 -4.26
C GLN A 257 13.66 -15.45 -5.35
N GLU A 258 12.91 -16.30 -6.05
CA GLU A 258 13.36 -17.04 -7.22
C GLU A 258 12.52 -16.64 -8.44
N PHE A 259 13.19 -16.49 -9.58
CA PHE A 259 12.59 -16.00 -10.82
C PHE A 259 12.56 -17.07 -11.91
N PRO A 260 11.73 -16.91 -12.97
CA PRO A 260 11.56 -17.92 -14.02
C PRO A 260 12.85 -18.34 -14.75
N ASP A 261 13.84 -17.46 -14.80
CA ASP A 261 15.14 -17.69 -15.42
C ASP A 261 16.15 -18.42 -14.51
N GLY A 262 15.71 -18.80 -13.30
CA GLY A 262 16.54 -19.43 -12.28
C GLY A 262 17.38 -18.45 -11.47
N GLY A 263 17.31 -17.14 -11.75
CA GLY A 263 17.96 -16.13 -10.94
C GLY A 263 17.34 -16.03 -9.55
N THR A 264 18.13 -15.61 -8.56
CA THR A 264 17.66 -15.44 -7.18
C THR A 264 18.08 -14.10 -6.61
N MET A 265 17.24 -13.55 -5.75
CA MET A 265 17.57 -12.42 -4.87
C MET A 265 17.52 -12.91 -3.42
N GLU A 266 18.49 -12.54 -2.62
CA GLU A 266 18.56 -12.92 -1.21
C GLU A 266 18.61 -11.68 -0.32
N PHE A 267 17.88 -11.74 0.80
CA PHE A 267 17.73 -10.63 1.76
C PHE A 267 18.19 -11.11 3.14
N SER A 268 19.09 -10.37 3.76
CA SER A 268 19.56 -10.63 5.12
C SER A 268 19.35 -9.40 5.98
N TYR A 269 18.75 -9.58 7.16
CA TYR A 269 18.34 -8.49 8.05
C TYR A 269 19.17 -8.52 9.35
N ASP A 270 19.88 -7.43 9.61
CA ASP A 270 20.53 -7.18 10.89
C ASP A 270 19.73 -6.11 11.66
N ASP A 271 18.75 -6.57 12.43
CA ASP A 271 17.84 -5.68 13.17
C ASP A 271 18.57 -4.83 14.22
N LYS A 272 19.69 -5.33 14.76
CA LYS A 272 20.47 -4.60 15.78
C LYS A 272 21.16 -3.36 15.19
N ASN A 273 21.71 -3.52 14.00
CA ASN A 273 22.44 -2.45 13.31
C ASN A 273 21.56 -1.73 12.28
N ARG A 274 20.28 -2.15 12.11
CA ARG A 274 19.34 -1.61 11.14
C ARG A 274 19.88 -1.68 9.70
N LEU A 275 20.43 -2.85 9.35
CA LEU A 275 21.00 -3.11 8.04
C LEU A 275 20.17 -4.17 7.31
N VAL A 276 20.02 -3.98 6.02
CA VAL A 276 19.50 -5.00 5.11
C VAL A 276 20.53 -5.22 4.01
N THR A 277 21.01 -6.45 3.87
CA THR A 277 21.88 -6.83 2.77
C THR A 277 21.05 -7.50 1.69
N LEU A 278 21.00 -6.91 0.50
CA LEU A 278 20.45 -7.47 -0.71
C LEU A 278 21.59 -8.11 -1.52
N THR A 279 21.46 -9.39 -1.86
CA THR A 279 22.28 -10.03 -2.90
C THR A 279 21.44 -10.13 -4.16
N GLU A 280 21.80 -9.38 -5.19
CA GLU A 280 21.10 -9.32 -6.47
C GLU A 280 21.36 -10.58 -7.32
N ARG A 281 20.58 -10.75 -8.39
CA ARG A 281 20.64 -11.90 -9.32
C ARG A 281 22.03 -12.10 -9.97
N ASN A 282 22.79 -11.02 -10.15
CA ASN A 282 24.16 -11.03 -10.67
C ASN A 282 25.23 -11.32 -9.60
N GLY A 283 24.83 -11.54 -8.34
CA GLY A 283 25.72 -11.73 -7.19
C GLY A 283 26.24 -10.44 -6.55
N SER A 284 25.88 -9.28 -7.05
CA SER A 284 26.24 -8.00 -6.43
C SER A 284 25.57 -7.85 -5.07
N ARG A 285 26.31 -7.26 -4.13
CA ARG A 285 25.77 -6.98 -2.79
C ARG A 285 25.55 -5.49 -2.61
N ILE A 286 24.36 -5.15 -2.10
CA ILE A 286 23.98 -3.79 -1.73
C ILE A 286 23.54 -3.84 -0.26
N ILE A 287 24.05 -2.90 0.54
CA ILE A 287 23.66 -2.77 1.94
C ILE A 287 22.83 -1.50 2.09
N HIS A 288 21.63 -1.63 2.63
CA HIS A 288 20.76 -0.51 2.98
C HIS A 288 20.78 -0.32 4.49
N VAL A 289 21.03 0.91 4.92
CA VAL A 289 20.98 1.33 6.31
C VAL A 289 19.72 2.14 6.52
N HIS A 290 18.90 1.79 7.49
CA HIS A 290 17.70 2.55 7.79
C HIS A 290 17.71 3.11 9.22
N ASP A 291 16.95 4.17 9.44
CA ASP A 291 16.74 4.74 10.77
C ASP A 291 15.65 3.97 11.56
N ASP A 292 15.28 4.50 12.72
CA ASP A 292 14.22 3.93 13.58
C ASP A 292 12.80 4.08 13.02
N ARG A 293 12.64 4.82 11.92
CA ARG A 293 11.40 4.97 11.16
C ARG A 293 11.41 4.16 9.86
N TYR A 294 12.36 3.21 9.69
CA TYR A 294 12.56 2.41 8.49
C TYR A 294 12.88 3.21 7.21
N ARG A 295 13.31 4.49 7.33
CA ARG A 295 13.70 5.29 6.18
C ARG A 295 15.15 4.96 5.81
N ASN A 296 15.43 4.78 4.52
CA ASN A 296 16.78 4.51 4.05
C ASN A 296 17.67 5.74 4.23
N THR A 297 18.70 5.64 5.05
CA THR A 297 19.64 6.74 5.34
C THR A 297 20.96 6.60 4.61
N GLU A 298 21.36 5.38 4.27
CA GLU A 298 22.56 5.12 3.47
C GLU A 298 22.38 3.86 2.62
N THR A 299 22.86 3.90 1.38
CA THR A 299 23.00 2.73 0.51
C THR A 299 24.48 2.54 0.20
N ILE A 300 25.02 1.36 0.46
CA ILE A 300 26.43 0.99 0.24
C ILE A 300 26.45 -0.06 -0.88
N TYR A 301 27.11 0.24 -1.97
CA TYR A 301 27.25 -0.62 -3.14
C TYR A 301 28.46 -1.56 -3.03
N GLY A 302 28.46 -2.65 -3.80
CA GLY A 302 29.53 -3.65 -3.78
C GLY A 302 30.92 -3.12 -4.15
N ASP A 303 31.00 -2.00 -4.86
CA ASP A 303 32.25 -1.29 -5.18
C ASP A 303 32.72 -0.33 -4.06
N GLY A 304 32.00 -0.28 -2.95
CA GLY A 304 32.27 0.58 -1.80
C GLY A 304 31.77 2.02 -1.92
N THR A 305 31.17 2.39 -3.05
CA THR A 305 30.52 3.72 -3.20
C THR A 305 29.25 3.79 -2.38
N ARG A 306 28.81 5.01 -2.04
CA ARG A 306 27.69 5.22 -1.12
C ARG A 306 26.77 6.33 -1.56
N GLU A 307 25.49 6.18 -1.27
CA GLU A 307 24.49 7.24 -1.30
C GLU A 307 23.97 7.50 0.10
N ARG A 308 23.67 8.74 0.44
CA ARG A 308 23.16 9.13 1.75
C ARG A 308 21.95 10.04 1.64
N TYR A 309 21.02 9.87 2.57
CA TYR A 309 19.75 10.58 2.58
C TYR A 309 19.49 11.16 3.98
N LEU A 310 18.98 12.38 4.05
CA LEU A 310 18.54 13.03 5.27
C LEU A 310 17.06 13.39 5.15
N TYR A 311 16.34 13.20 6.23
CA TYR A 311 14.90 13.42 6.28
C TYR A 311 14.53 14.36 7.43
N ASN A 312 13.47 15.17 7.23
CA ASN A 312 12.84 15.93 8.31
C ASN A 312 11.84 15.07 9.10
N ASP A 313 11.21 15.67 10.12
CA ASP A 313 10.23 14.99 10.97
C ASP A 313 8.94 14.59 10.25
N LYS A 314 8.66 15.21 9.09
CA LYS A 314 7.52 14.88 8.22
C LYS A 314 7.84 13.83 7.16
N ASN A 315 8.98 13.12 7.28
CA ASN A 315 9.51 12.11 6.35
C ASN A 315 9.91 12.63 4.96
N GLN A 316 9.98 13.94 4.76
CA GLN A 316 10.47 14.49 3.50
C GLN A 316 11.99 14.37 3.43
N CYS A 317 12.52 13.88 2.30
CA CYS A 317 13.96 13.89 2.03
C CYS A 317 14.40 15.34 1.83
N ILE A 318 15.32 15.84 2.67
CA ILE A 318 15.83 17.21 2.64
C ILE A 318 17.24 17.32 2.07
N SER A 319 17.93 16.18 1.95
CA SER A 319 19.27 16.15 1.35
C SER A 319 19.57 14.75 0.81
N MET A 320 20.22 14.70 -0.34
CA MET A 320 20.75 13.49 -0.94
C MET A 320 22.21 13.70 -1.34
N THR A 321 23.10 12.78 -0.98
CA THR A 321 24.48 12.73 -1.47
C THR A 321 24.62 11.52 -2.39
N ASP A 322 25.01 11.73 -3.63
CA ASP A 322 25.18 10.68 -4.64
C ASP A 322 26.50 9.88 -4.47
N ARG A 323 26.66 8.83 -5.28
CA ARG A 323 27.86 7.96 -5.28
C ARG A 323 29.16 8.70 -5.60
N LEU A 324 29.11 9.87 -6.22
CA LEU A 324 30.25 10.73 -6.51
C LEU A 324 30.54 11.75 -5.41
N GLY A 325 29.78 11.71 -4.30
CA GLY A 325 29.92 12.62 -3.17
C GLY A 325 29.28 13.99 -3.37
N ARG A 326 28.48 14.18 -4.43
CA ARG A 326 27.78 15.44 -4.70
C ARG A 326 26.50 15.49 -3.89
N THR A 327 26.31 16.59 -3.18
CA THR A 327 25.12 16.76 -2.31
C THR A 327 24.13 17.73 -2.93
N THR A 328 22.89 17.26 -3.07
CA THR A 328 21.72 18.07 -3.43
C THR A 328 20.88 18.29 -2.18
N ARG A 329 20.48 19.53 -1.93
CA ARG A 329 19.52 19.89 -0.88
C ARG A 329 18.15 20.13 -1.51
N MET A 330 17.12 19.65 -0.86
CA MET A 330 15.73 19.79 -1.27
C MET A 330 15.05 20.75 -0.30
N ALA A 331 14.24 21.67 -0.83
CA ALA A 331 13.52 22.67 -0.04
C ALA A 331 12.12 22.19 0.36
#